data_81cef19f1247120d8ee90ef5306849ab
#
_entry.id   81cef19f1247120d8ee90ef5306849ab
#
_cell.length_a   1.000
_cell.length_b   1.000
_cell.length_c   1.000
_cell.angle_alpha   90.00
_cell.angle_beta   90.00
_cell.angle_gamma   90.00
#
_symmetry.space_group_name_H-M   'P 1'
#
loop_
_entity.id
_entity.type
_entity.pdbx_description
1 polymer ?
#
loop_
_entity_poly.entity_id
_entity_poly.type
_entity_poly.pdbx_seq_one_letter_code
_entity_poly.pdbx_strand_id
1 'polypeptide(L)'
;MKSPLQEFIENLFASLLSVIKVLLISKFNLKIKKINGEFDCVILGNGPSLNETLKDDLDFILDENKKVIAVNSFAISEYFEKLKPEYYVLNAPEYWLEVVSELHQKLRKDVFQNLIVKTNWELTLFVPYQAKKSKVWKNLFESNPNIHTVYYNKTPIEGLTSVNHFFFKKNFGMPRPHNVLLPTIFLALNMNFKKIFIFGADHSWHEEIRVDDANKVTVNHEHFYDKSEWRLPMYKLDGKEYRIHDVFRKLYLAFNGYFILREYAQSLNAEIYNASNLSYIDAFPKVRV
;
A
#
# COMPACT_ATOMS: atom_id res chain seq x y z
N MET A 1 23.34 18.18 11.15
CA MET A 1 23.55 17.08 10.15
C MET A 1 24.36 16.00 10.84
N LYS A 2 24.05 14.72 10.60
CA LYS A 2 24.84 13.59 11.11
C LYS A 2 26.12 13.47 10.27
N SER A 3 27.21 12.98 10.89
CA SER A 3 28.39 12.63 10.12
C SER A 3 28.17 11.34 9.32
N PRO A 4 28.89 11.14 8.18
CA PRO A 4 28.77 9.89 7.40
C PRO A 4 29.06 8.63 8.23
N LEU A 5 29.95 8.72 9.19
CA LEU A 5 30.27 7.61 10.10
C LEU A 5 29.10 7.30 11.06
N GLN A 6 28.44 8.34 11.60
CA GLN A 6 27.26 8.15 12.44
C GLN A 6 26.12 7.49 11.67
N GLU A 7 25.88 7.94 10.43
CA GLU A 7 24.86 7.37 9.57
C GLU A 7 25.17 5.90 9.22
N PHE A 8 26.41 5.58 8.91
CA PHE A 8 26.84 4.21 8.66
C PHE A 8 26.61 3.29 9.88
N ILE A 9 26.98 3.75 11.08
CA ILE A 9 26.80 2.99 12.32
C ILE A 9 25.31 2.77 12.61
N GLU A 10 24.46 3.79 12.46
CA GLU A 10 23.02 3.67 12.64
C GLU A 10 22.42 2.66 11.64
N ASN A 11 22.81 2.73 10.36
CA ASN A 11 22.35 1.79 9.34
C ASN A 11 22.82 0.35 9.62
N LEU A 12 24.00 0.17 10.16
CA LEU A 12 24.50 -1.15 10.57
C LEU A 12 23.63 -1.74 11.69
N PHE A 13 23.36 -0.96 12.75
CA PHE A 13 22.47 -1.38 13.83
C PHE A 13 21.05 -1.67 13.34
N ALA A 14 20.49 -0.82 12.46
CA ALA A 14 19.18 -1.04 11.86
C ALA A 14 19.14 -2.33 11.04
N SER A 15 20.24 -2.65 10.32
CA SER A 15 20.38 -3.91 9.59
C SER A 15 20.37 -5.11 10.52
N LEU A 16 21.12 -5.08 11.62
CA LEU A 16 21.13 -6.15 12.63
C LEU A 16 19.73 -6.38 13.22
N LEU A 17 19.04 -5.30 13.59
CA LEU A 17 17.65 -5.38 14.07
C LEU A 17 16.70 -5.94 13.00
N SER A 18 16.93 -5.61 11.74
CA SER A 18 16.13 -6.13 10.62
C SER A 18 16.35 -7.63 10.42
N VAL A 19 17.58 -8.12 10.54
CA VAL A 19 17.89 -9.56 10.53
C VAL A 19 17.13 -10.28 11.65
N ILE A 20 17.18 -9.76 12.87
CA ILE A 20 16.46 -10.34 14.01
C ILE A 20 14.96 -10.38 13.75
N LYS A 21 14.37 -9.26 13.26
CA LYS A 21 12.94 -9.22 12.90
C LYS A 21 12.58 -10.27 11.85
N VAL A 22 13.40 -10.43 10.81
CA VAL A 22 13.18 -11.43 9.77
C VAL A 22 13.16 -12.83 10.38
N LEU A 23 14.12 -13.17 11.21
CA LEU A 23 14.21 -14.49 11.85
C LEU A 23 13.01 -14.80 12.77
N LEU A 24 12.51 -13.78 13.48
CA LEU A 24 11.44 -13.96 14.47
C LEU A 24 10.03 -13.93 13.87
N ILE A 25 9.77 -13.08 12.89
CA ILE A 25 8.40 -12.80 12.44
C ILE A 25 8.12 -13.08 10.97
N SER A 26 9.14 -13.17 10.11
CA SER A 26 8.94 -13.44 8.69
C SER A 26 8.68 -14.94 8.42
N LYS A 27 7.96 -15.21 7.34
CA LYS A 27 7.71 -16.55 6.84
C LYS A 27 8.57 -16.80 5.59
N PHE A 28 9.43 -17.82 5.65
CA PHE A 28 10.41 -18.11 4.61
C PHE A 28 9.83 -18.87 3.40
N ASN A 29 8.63 -19.42 3.54
CA ASN A 29 7.93 -20.19 2.51
C ASN A 29 6.94 -19.36 1.67
N LEU A 30 6.79 -18.06 1.94
CA LEU A 30 5.92 -17.20 1.14
C LEU A 30 6.62 -16.83 -0.17
N LYS A 31 5.91 -17.08 -1.27
CA LYS A 31 6.42 -16.79 -2.62
C LYS A 31 5.47 -15.83 -3.33
N ILE A 32 6.03 -14.83 -3.99
CA ILE A 32 5.33 -13.97 -4.94
C ILE A 32 5.66 -14.51 -6.33
N LYS A 33 4.60 -14.91 -7.07
CA LYS A 33 4.75 -15.42 -8.43
C LYS A 33 5.11 -14.26 -9.35
N LYS A 34 6.16 -14.46 -10.15
CA LYS A 34 6.50 -13.50 -11.21
C LYS A 34 5.49 -13.57 -12.35
N ILE A 35 5.23 -12.44 -12.97
CA ILE A 35 4.42 -12.39 -14.19
C ILE A 35 5.16 -13.08 -15.33
N ASN A 36 4.39 -13.67 -16.24
CA ASN A 36 4.89 -14.20 -17.50
C ASN A 36 4.54 -13.19 -18.59
N GLY A 37 5.51 -12.79 -19.40
CA GLY A 37 5.36 -11.76 -20.43
C GLY A 37 5.79 -10.37 -19.97
N GLU A 38 5.78 -9.46 -20.93
CA GLU A 38 6.13 -8.04 -20.73
C GLU A 38 4.84 -7.22 -20.65
N PHE A 39 4.45 -6.90 -19.42
CA PHE A 39 3.30 -6.04 -19.14
C PHE A 39 3.74 -4.83 -18.33
N ASP A 40 3.13 -3.70 -18.59
CA ASP A 40 3.20 -2.55 -17.70
C ASP A 40 2.22 -2.75 -16.52
N CYS A 41 2.50 -2.14 -15.39
CA CYS A 41 1.65 -2.19 -14.21
C CYS A 41 0.97 -0.86 -13.99
N VAL A 42 -0.35 -0.88 -13.77
CA VAL A 42 -1.13 0.27 -13.31
C VAL A 42 -1.54 0.03 -11.87
N ILE A 43 -1.15 0.92 -10.96
CA ILE A 43 -1.58 0.91 -9.56
C ILE A 43 -2.61 2.01 -9.35
N LEU A 44 -3.80 1.62 -8.89
CA LEU A 44 -4.89 2.53 -8.58
C LEU A 44 -4.93 2.78 -7.06
N GLY A 45 -4.53 3.98 -6.63
CA GLY A 45 -4.74 4.47 -5.28
C GLY A 45 -6.21 4.80 -5.00
N ASN A 46 -6.48 5.43 -3.84
CA ASN A 46 -7.83 5.83 -3.45
C ASN A 46 -7.94 7.35 -3.21
N GLY A 47 -6.97 8.12 -3.70
CA GLY A 47 -6.99 9.58 -3.58
C GLY A 47 -8.07 10.21 -4.47
N PRO A 48 -8.59 11.40 -4.10
CA PRO A 48 -9.64 12.10 -4.85
C PRO A 48 -9.35 12.31 -6.33
N SER A 49 -8.08 12.53 -6.71
CA SER A 49 -7.66 12.74 -8.10
C SER A 49 -7.92 11.54 -9.02
N LEU A 50 -8.18 10.35 -8.45
CA LEU A 50 -8.51 9.16 -9.24
C LEU A 50 -9.81 9.34 -10.03
N ASN A 51 -10.76 10.14 -9.54
CA ASN A 51 -12.00 10.42 -10.27
C ASN A 51 -11.77 11.10 -11.62
N GLU A 52 -10.80 12.01 -11.69
CA GLU A 52 -10.41 12.68 -12.94
C GLU A 52 -9.67 11.69 -13.85
N THR A 53 -8.69 10.98 -13.31
CA THR A 53 -7.94 9.93 -14.02
C THR A 53 -8.87 8.90 -14.68
N LEU A 54 -9.89 8.41 -13.95
CA LEU A 54 -10.81 7.41 -14.48
C LEU A 54 -11.75 7.95 -15.55
N LYS A 55 -11.82 9.28 -15.74
CA LYS A 55 -12.53 9.90 -16.86
C LYS A 55 -11.62 10.14 -18.06
N ASP A 56 -10.40 10.60 -17.79
CA ASP A 56 -9.51 11.13 -18.83
C ASP A 56 -8.54 10.06 -19.37
N ASP A 57 -8.04 9.18 -18.51
CA ASP A 57 -6.97 8.22 -18.83
C ASP A 57 -7.46 6.75 -18.87
N LEU A 58 -8.78 6.53 -18.96
CA LEU A 58 -9.36 5.20 -18.88
C LEU A 58 -8.83 4.25 -19.98
N ASP A 59 -8.67 4.74 -21.19
CA ASP A 59 -8.18 3.95 -22.33
C ASP A 59 -6.73 3.50 -22.10
N PHE A 60 -5.90 4.35 -21.47
CA PHE A 60 -4.55 3.97 -21.07
C PHE A 60 -4.57 2.84 -20.02
N ILE A 61 -5.50 2.91 -19.05
CA ILE A 61 -5.60 1.90 -17.98
C ILE A 61 -6.11 0.55 -18.53
N LEU A 62 -7.01 0.58 -19.50
CA LEU A 62 -7.64 -0.61 -20.12
C LEU A 62 -6.81 -1.24 -21.26
N ASP A 63 -5.65 -0.69 -21.59
CA ASP A 63 -4.77 -1.26 -22.61
C ASP A 63 -4.35 -2.69 -22.22
N GLU A 64 -4.52 -3.64 -23.15
CA GLU A 64 -4.28 -5.08 -22.95
C GLU A 64 -2.85 -5.44 -22.52
N ASN A 65 -1.88 -4.56 -22.81
CA ASN A 65 -0.49 -4.71 -22.39
C ASN A 65 -0.26 -4.26 -20.94
N LYS A 66 -1.31 -3.94 -20.22
CA LYS A 66 -1.24 -3.49 -18.83
C LYS A 66 -1.96 -4.45 -17.87
N LYS A 67 -1.47 -4.51 -16.66
CA LYS A 67 -2.09 -5.23 -15.54
C LYS A 67 -2.44 -4.27 -14.44
N VAL A 68 -3.65 -4.35 -13.94
CA VAL A 68 -4.19 -3.42 -12.95
C VAL A 68 -4.08 -4.00 -11.54
N ILE A 69 -3.57 -3.21 -10.62
CA ILE A 69 -3.55 -3.47 -9.18
C ILE A 69 -4.42 -2.43 -8.48
N ALA A 70 -5.50 -2.86 -7.86
CA ALA A 70 -6.33 -2.00 -7.01
C ALA A 70 -6.03 -2.23 -5.51
N VAL A 71 -6.42 -1.26 -4.66
CA VAL A 71 -6.06 -1.31 -3.25
C VAL A 71 -7.23 -1.01 -2.32
N ASN A 72 -7.17 -1.57 -1.11
CA ASN A 72 -8.07 -1.31 0.03
C ASN A 72 -9.56 -1.28 -0.37
N SER A 73 -10.18 -0.12 -0.37
CA SER A 73 -11.63 0.05 -0.57
C SER A 73 -12.06 0.28 -2.03
N PHE A 74 -11.16 0.12 -2.99
CA PHE A 74 -11.48 0.30 -4.40
C PHE A 74 -12.67 -0.57 -4.90
N ALA A 75 -12.88 -1.75 -4.31
CA ALA A 75 -13.99 -2.65 -4.66
C ALA A 75 -15.39 -2.06 -4.44
N ILE A 76 -15.50 -0.98 -3.65
CA ILE A 76 -16.78 -0.25 -3.46
C ILE A 76 -17.10 0.62 -4.67
N SER A 77 -16.08 1.02 -5.44
CA SER A 77 -16.24 1.85 -6.62
C SER A 77 -17.02 1.14 -7.73
N GLU A 78 -17.77 1.91 -8.52
CA GLU A 78 -18.41 1.45 -9.75
C GLU A 78 -17.40 0.99 -10.81
N TYR A 79 -16.16 1.49 -10.75
CA TYR A 79 -15.09 1.11 -11.66
C TYR A 79 -14.50 -0.26 -11.40
N PHE A 80 -14.80 -0.91 -10.28
CA PHE A 80 -14.24 -2.22 -9.94
C PHE A 80 -14.58 -3.29 -10.98
N GLU A 81 -15.85 -3.38 -11.36
CA GLU A 81 -16.31 -4.33 -12.38
C GLU A 81 -15.91 -3.93 -13.81
N LYS A 82 -15.74 -2.63 -14.05
CA LYS A 82 -15.32 -2.10 -15.36
C LYS A 82 -13.84 -2.37 -15.62
N LEU A 83 -12.98 -2.15 -14.63
CA LEU A 83 -11.54 -2.29 -14.77
C LEU A 83 -11.05 -3.73 -14.53
N LYS A 84 -11.81 -4.55 -13.80
CA LYS A 84 -11.50 -5.96 -13.51
C LYS A 84 -10.03 -6.18 -13.10
N PRO A 85 -9.54 -5.52 -12.03
CA PRO A 85 -8.14 -5.60 -11.66
C PRO A 85 -7.71 -7.05 -11.44
N GLU A 86 -6.60 -7.48 -12.06
CA GLU A 86 -6.06 -8.83 -11.88
C GLU A 86 -5.42 -9.02 -10.51
N TYR A 87 -5.02 -7.92 -9.89
CA TYR A 87 -4.39 -7.93 -8.57
C TYR A 87 -5.08 -6.97 -7.62
N TYR A 88 -5.17 -7.36 -6.37
CA TYR A 88 -5.76 -6.54 -5.32
C TYR A 88 -4.94 -6.60 -4.05
N VAL A 89 -4.70 -5.48 -3.39
CA VAL A 89 -3.89 -5.43 -2.17
C VAL A 89 -4.68 -4.88 -1.01
N LEU A 90 -4.82 -5.67 0.05
CA LEU A 90 -5.32 -5.23 1.35
C LEU A 90 -4.15 -5.13 2.32
N ASN A 91 -3.94 -3.95 2.93
CA ASN A 91 -2.82 -3.73 3.85
C ASN A 91 -3.24 -3.18 5.22
N ALA A 92 -4.39 -2.57 5.32
CA ALA A 92 -4.84 -1.93 6.54
C ALA A 92 -5.33 -2.96 7.58
N PRO A 93 -4.90 -2.85 8.87
CA PRO A 93 -5.20 -3.85 9.90
C PRO A 93 -6.69 -4.09 10.15
N GLU A 94 -7.54 -3.09 9.91
CA GLU A 94 -8.99 -3.16 10.06
C GLU A 94 -9.63 -4.26 9.22
N TYR A 95 -8.97 -4.72 8.14
CA TYR A 95 -9.47 -5.82 7.32
C TYR A 95 -9.37 -7.19 7.99
N TRP A 96 -8.55 -7.36 9.03
CA TRP A 96 -8.40 -8.67 9.72
C TRP A 96 -8.42 -8.60 11.24
N LEU A 97 -8.33 -7.43 11.88
CA LEU A 97 -8.48 -7.32 13.33
C LEU A 97 -9.92 -7.64 13.75
N GLU A 98 -10.07 -8.40 14.84
CA GLU A 98 -11.38 -8.76 15.40
C GLU A 98 -12.08 -7.55 15.99
N VAL A 99 -11.33 -6.69 16.68
CA VAL A 99 -11.86 -5.49 17.32
C VAL A 99 -11.45 -4.26 16.54
N VAL A 100 -12.41 -3.60 15.92
CA VAL A 100 -12.25 -2.33 15.20
C VAL A 100 -13.52 -1.49 15.41
N SER A 101 -13.45 -0.17 15.11
CA SER A 101 -14.63 0.71 15.23
C SER A 101 -15.78 0.26 14.30
N GLU A 102 -17.00 0.65 14.63
CA GLU A 102 -18.20 0.35 13.81
C GLU A 102 -18.04 0.84 12.37
N LEU A 103 -17.46 2.01 12.18
CA LEU A 103 -17.14 2.56 10.85
C LEU A 103 -16.26 1.61 10.05
N HIS A 104 -15.17 1.13 10.65
CA HIS A 104 -14.27 0.18 10.00
C HIS A 104 -14.90 -1.19 9.77
N GLN A 105 -15.81 -1.64 10.68
CA GLN A 105 -16.56 -2.88 10.48
C GLN A 105 -17.47 -2.78 9.26
N LYS A 106 -18.19 -1.65 9.12
CA LYS A 106 -19.06 -1.39 7.97
C LYS A 106 -18.25 -1.36 6.67
N LEU A 107 -17.19 -0.54 6.63
CA LEU A 107 -16.30 -0.43 5.45
C LEU A 107 -15.75 -1.82 5.05
N ARG A 108 -15.24 -2.58 6.01
CA ARG A 108 -14.72 -3.93 5.77
C ARG A 108 -15.80 -4.86 5.18
N LYS A 109 -17.01 -4.83 5.74
CA LYS A 109 -18.15 -5.62 5.23
C LYS A 109 -18.45 -5.26 3.77
N ASP A 110 -18.52 -3.97 3.46
CA ASP A 110 -18.83 -3.49 2.12
C ASP A 110 -17.73 -3.90 1.12
N VAL A 111 -16.43 -3.75 1.47
CA VAL A 111 -15.31 -4.19 0.65
C VAL A 111 -15.37 -5.70 0.38
N PHE A 112 -15.55 -6.50 1.42
CA PHE A 112 -15.56 -7.96 1.29
C PHE A 112 -16.77 -8.46 0.49
N GLN A 113 -17.94 -7.90 0.73
CA GLN A 113 -19.14 -8.25 -0.03
C GLN A 113 -18.97 -7.92 -1.51
N ASN A 114 -18.44 -6.73 -1.85
CA ASN A 114 -18.20 -6.37 -3.23
C ASN A 114 -17.14 -7.27 -3.90
N LEU A 115 -16.03 -7.57 -3.21
CA LEU A 115 -15.04 -8.50 -3.72
C LEU A 115 -15.65 -9.88 -4.01
N ILE A 116 -16.42 -10.45 -3.07
CA ILE A 116 -17.01 -11.79 -3.22
C ILE A 116 -18.08 -11.82 -4.31
N VAL A 117 -18.96 -10.84 -4.36
CA VAL A 117 -20.14 -10.87 -5.24
C VAL A 117 -19.80 -10.43 -6.66
N LYS A 118 -18.97 -9.39 -6.81
CA LYS A 118 -18.70 -8.78 -8.11
C LYS A 118 -17.57 -9.45 -8.89
N THR A 119 -16.63 -10.14 -8.21
CA THR A 119 -15.48 -10.73 -8.91
C THR A 119 -15.90 -11.97 -9.72
N ASN A 120 -15.93 -11.82 -11.03
CA ASN A 120 -16.20 -12.90 -12.00
C ASN A 120 -15.03 -13.13 -12.97
N TRP A 121 -13.82 -12.70 -12.57
CA TRP A 121 -12.55 -12.85 -13.28
C TRP A 121 -11.47 -13.33 -12.32
N GLU A 122 -10.37 -13.85 -12.85
CA GLU A 122 -9.20 -14.28 -12.04
C GLU A 122 -8.59 -13.09 -11.31
N LEU A 123 -8.68 -13.07 -9.99
CA LEU A 123 -8.16 -12.03 -9.12
C LEU A 123 -7.20 -12.60 -8.09
N THR A 124 -5.97 -12.10 -8.08
CA THR A 124 -5.00 -12.41 -7.03
C THR A 124 -5.09 -11.37 -5.91
N LEU A 125 -5.53 -11.81 -4.73
CA LEU A 125 -5.71 -10.97 -3.55
C LEU A 125 -4.49 -11.09 -2.62
N PHE A 126 -3.67 -10.03 -2.56
CA PHE A 126 -2.52 -9.96 -1.66
C PHE A 126 -2.91 -9.45 -0.29
N VAL A 127 -2.52 -10.18 0.74
CA VAL A 127 -2.82 -9.87 2.15
C VAL A 127 -1.60 -10.14 3.03
N PRO A 128 -1.32 -9.31 4.05
CA PRO A 128 -0.27 -9.62 5.02
C PRO A 128 -0.50 -10.97 5.71
N TYR A 129 0.59 -11.72 5.93
CA TYR A 129 0.50 -13.04 6.57
C TYR A 129 -0.21 -13.03 7.93
N GLN A 130 -0.19 -11.90 8.63
CA GLN A 130 -0.89 -11.70 9.89
C GLN A 130 -2.39 -11.97 9.79
N ALA A 131 -3.01 -11.65 8.65
CA ALA A 131 -4.42 -11.91 8.39
C ALA A 131 -4.79 -13.40 8.43
N LYS A 132 -3.86 -14.31 8.07
CA LYS A 132 -4.09 -15.76 8.05
C LYS A 132 -4.55 -16.33 9.39
N LYS A 133 -4.18 -15.69 10.51
CA LYS A 133 -4.53 -16.10 11.87
C LYS A 133 -5.86 -15.52 12.35
N SER A 134 -6.44 -14.60 11.62
CA SER A 134 -7.67 -13.91 12.02
C SER A 134 -8.90 -14.78 11.75
N LYS A 135 -9.81 -14.82 12.71
CA LYS A 135 -11.12 -15.47 12.55
C LYS A 135 -11.98 -14.74 11.51
N VAL A 136 -11.82 -13.40 11.43
CA VAL A 136 -12.54 -12.56 10.45
C VAL A 136 -12.18 -12.93 9.03
N TRP A 137 -10.91 -13.31 8.82
CA TRP A 137 -10.36 -13.64 7.51
C TRP A 137 -10.57 -15.09 7.08
N LYS A 138 -10.73 -16.00 8.07
CA LYS A 138 -10.79 -17.43 7.81
C LYS A 138 -11.98 -17.76 6.90
N ASN A 139 -11.68 -18.47 5.82
CA ASN A 139 -12.66 -18.98 4.83
C ASN A 139 -13.49 -17.89 4.11
N LEU A 140 -13.11 -16.62 4.22
CA LEU A 140 -13.90 -15.51 3.71
C LEU A 140 -14.11 -15.57 2.20
N PHE A 141 -13.06 -15.93 1.44
CA PHE A 141 -13.09 -15.96 -0.02
C PHE A 141 -13.20 -17.37 -0.61
N GLU A 142 -13.38 -18.40 0.21
CA GLU A 142 -13.54 -19.78 -0.26
C GLU A 142 -14.83 -19.96 -1.10
N SER A 143 -15.80 -19.08 -0.94
CA SER A 143 -17.06 -19.10 -1.70
C SER A 143 -16.92 -18.57 -3.14
N ASN A 144 -15.83 -17.88 -3.46
CA ASN A 144 -15.59 -17.37 -4.81
C ASN A 144 -14.29 -17.98 -5.39
N PRO A 145 -14.40 -18.93 -6.35
CA PRO A 145 -13.25 -19.64 -6.91
C PRO A 145 -12.31 -18.74 -7.73
N ASN A 146 -12.78 -17.56 -8.16
CA ASN A 146 -11.97 -16.61 -8.93
C ASN A 146 -11.01 -15.78 -8.06
N ILE A 147 -11.13 -15.84 -6.71
CA ILE A 147 -10.29 -15.04 -5.81
C ILE A 147 -9.20 -15.91 -5.19
N HIS A 148 -7.95 -15.67 -5.59
CA HIS A 148 -6.79 -16.41 -5.11
C HIS A 148 -6.01 -15.61 -4.07
N THR A 149 -6.11 -15.98 -2.79
CA THR A 149 -5.41 -15.28 -1.71
C THR A 149 -3.92 -15.63 -1.67
N VAL A 150 -3.07 -14.63 -1.75
CA VAL A 150 -1.60 -14.73 -1.62
C VAL A 150 -1.14 -13.94 -0.42
N TYR A 151 -0.45 -14.60 0.50
CA TYR A 151 0.09 -13.94 1.70
C TYR A 151 1.50 -13.40 1.45
N TYR A 152 1.81 -12.23 2.02
CA TYR A 152 3.13 -11.62 1.96
C TYR A 152 3.66 -11.21 3.34
N ASN A 153 4.99 -11.09 3.46
CA ASN A 153 5.64 -10.61 4.68
C ASN A 153 5.58 -9.09 4.77
N LYS A 154 4.99 -8.58 5.85
CA LYS A 154 4.94 -7.14 6.17
C LYS A 154 6.05 -6.71 7.13
N THR A 155 7.10 -7.52 7.27
CA THR A 155 8.24 -7.25 8.16
C THR A 155 8.99 -6.02 7.67
N PRO A 156 9.11 -4.94 8.48
CA PRO A 156 9.83 -3.75 8.07
C PRO A 156 11.34 -4.00 8.11
N ILE A 157 12.01 -3.77 7.00
CA ILE A 157 13.46 -3.88 6.83
C ILE A 157 14.04 -2.49 6.67
N GLU A 158 15.05 -2.20 7.47
CA GLU A 158 15.73 -0.91 7.56
C GLU A 158 17.24 -1.13 7.71
N GLY A 159 18.05 -0.15 7.30
CA GLY A 159 19.50 -0.19 7.43
C GLY A 159 20.22 -0.09 6.09
N LEU A 160 21.34 -0.79 5.94
CA LEU A 160 22.19 -0.76 4.76
C LEU A 160 21.41 -1.24 3.51
N THR A 161 21.50 -0.49 2.42
CA THR A 161 20.77 -0.73 1.16
C THR A 161 21.00 -2.16 0.63
N SER A 162 22.23 -2.68 0.69
CA SER A 162 22.53 -4.04 0.25
C SER A 162 21.79 -5.12 1.05
N VAL A 163 21.69 -4.95 2.37
CA VAL A 163 20.96 -5.84 3.28
C VAL A 163 19.46 -5.74 2.99
N ASN A 164 18.95 -4.52 2.84
CA ASN A 164 17.54 -4.28 2.51
C ASN A 164 17.18 -4.99 1.20
N HIS A 165 17.94 -4.76 0.12
CA HIS A 165 17.67 -5.35 -1.19
C HIS A 165 17.78 -6.87 -1.19
N PHE A 166 18.69 -7.45 -0.39
CA PHE A 166 18.75 -8.91 -0.22
C PHE A 166 17.44 -9.46 0.34
N PHE A 167 16.94 -8.90 1.44
CA PHE A 167 15.69 -9.36 2.05
C PHE A 167 14.45 -9.07 1.19
N PHE A 168 14.44 -7.94 0.49
CA PHE A 168 13.37 -7.56 -0.44
C PHE A 168 13.25 -8.58 -1.58
N LYS A 169 14.36 -8.92 -2.24
CA LYS A 169 14.40 -9.92 -3.33
C LYS A 169 13.96 -11.32 -2.88
N LYS A 170 14.14 -11.65 -1.59
CA LYS A 170 13.71 -12.92 -1.00
C LYS A 170 12.27 -12.90 -0.47
N ASN A 171 11.56 -11.77 -0.56
CA ASN A 171 10.23 -11.58 0.02
C ASN A 171 10.19 -11.82 1.55
N PHE A 172 11.28 -11.62 2.26
CA PHE A 172 11.35 -11.81 3.71
C PHE A 172 10.91 -10.57 4.49
N GLY A 173 10.79 -9.45 3.83
CA GLY A 173 10.30 -8.19 4.35
C GLY A 173 10.27 -7.12 3.27
N MET A 174 9.91 -5.90 3.63
CA MET A 174 9.71 -4.78 2.73
C MET A 174 10.09 -3.45 3.41
N PRO A 175 10.16 -2.33 2.68
CA PRO A 175 10.19 -1.01 3.31
C PRO A 175 9.01 -0.87 4.27
N ARG A 176 9.20 -0.14 5.38
CA ARG A 176 8.16 0.00 6.42
C ARG A 176 6.83 0.48 5.80
N PRO A 177 5.76 -0.34 5.85
CA PRO A 177 4.51 -0.07 5.13
C PRO A 177 3.60 0.90 5.90
N HIS A 178 3.82 2.21 5.76
CA HIS A 178 3.01 3.24 6.40
C HIS A 178 1.66 3.50 5.73
N ASN A 179 1.51 3.10 4.47
CA ASN A 179 0.26 3.14 3.71
C ASN A 179 0.18 1.90 2.81
N VAL A 180 -0.89 1.76 2.04
CA VAL A 180 -1.09 0.61 1.16
C VAL A 180 -0.26 0.66 -0.12
N LEU A 181 0.10 1.85 -0.61
CA LEU A 181 0.85 1.96 -1.87
C LEU A 181 2.29 1.43 -1.73
N LEU A 182 2.93 1.60 -0.57
CA LEU A 182 4.27 1.06 -0.33
C LEU A 182 4.35 -0.46 -0.56
N PRO A 183 3.52 -1.30 0.12
CA PRO A 183 3.50 -2.74 -0.19
C PRO A 183 3.02 -3.05 -1.60
N THR A 184 2.13 -2.26 -2.19
CA THR A 184 1.64 -2.51 -3.56
C THR A 184 2.74 -2.33 -4.58
N ILE A 185 3.50 -1.25 -4.53
CA ILE A 185 4.67 -1.01 -5.39
C ILE A 185 5.73 -2.10 -5.17
N PHE A 186 6.00 -2.45 -3.91
CA PHE A 186 6.94 -3.53 -3.57
C PHE A 186 6.52 -4.87 -4.19
N LEU A 187 5.25 -5.23 -4.10
CA LEU A 187 4.70 -6.44 -4.69
C LEU A 187 4.82 -6.42 -6.22
N ALA A 188 4.48 -5.30 -6.86
CA ALA A 188 4.62 -5.13 -8.31
C ALA A 188 6.07 -5.33 -8.78
N LEU A 189 7.05 -4.75 -8.06
CA LEU A 189 8.47 -4.94 -8.34
C LEU A 189 8.89 -6.42 -8.20
N ASN A 190 8.43 -7.11 -7.15
CA ASN A 190 8.76 -8.52 -6.92
C ASN A 190 8.01 -9.49 -7.85
N MET A 191 6.87 -9.07 -8.43
CA MET A 191 6.24 -9.73 -9.56
C MET A 191 6.99 -9.53 -10.88
N ASN A 192 8.04 -8.70 -10.90
CA ASN A 192 8.91 -8.40 -12.04
C ASN A 192 8.31 -7.44 -13.08
N PHE A 193 7.35 -6.60 -12.70
CA PHE A 193 6.96 -5.48 -13.56
C PHE A 193 8.13 -4.52 -13.76
N LYS A 194 8.32 -4.06 -15.00
CA LYS A 194 9.44 -3.17 -15.38
C LYS A 194 9.02 -1.71 -15.48
N LYS A 195 7.76 -1.46 -15.79
CA LYS A 195 7.16 -0.13 -15.77
C LYS A 195 5.93 -0.15 -14.87
N ILE A 196 5.86 0.79 -13.94
CA ILE A 196 4.79 0.90 -12.96
C ILE A 196 4.26 2.33 -12.99
N PHE A 197 2.97 2.49 -13.28
CA PHE A 197 2.27 3.78 -13.29
C PHE A 197 1.33 3.85 -12.09
N ILE A 198 1.43 4.94 -11.30
CA ILE A 198 0.65 5.12 -10.08
C ILE A 198 -0.34 6.25 -10.30
N PHE A 199 -1.64 5.96 -10.12
CA PHE A 199 -2.73 6.91 -10.20
C PHE A 199 -3.44 7.06 -8.87
N GLY A 200 -4.07 8.20 -8.61
CA GLY A 200 -4.83 8.45 -7.38
C GLY A 200 -3.98 8.39 -6.12
N ALA A 201 -2.72 8.82 -6.20
CA ALA A 201 -1.78 8.85 -5.10
C ALA A 201 -1.51 10.29 -4.64
N ASP A 202 -2.55 10.99 -4.26
CA ASP A 202 -2.55 12.42 -3.94
C ASP A 202 -1.64 12.76 -2.76
N HIS A 203 -1.76 12.01 -1.67
CA HIS A 203 -0.98 12.17 -0.44
C HIS A 203 -1.04 13.58 0.16
N SER A 204 -2.18 14.25 -0.02
CA SER A 204 -2.48 15.59 0.47
C SER A 204 -2.86 15.63 1.96
N TRP A 205 -2.68 14.55 2.71
CA TRP A 205 -3.11 14.45 4.12
C TRP A 205 -2.62 15.59 5.01
N HIS A 206 -1.44 16.16 4.73
CA HIS A 206 -0.86 17.25 5.51
C HIS A 206 -1.66 18.54 5.40
N GLU A 207 -2.40 18.76 4.32
CA GLU A 207 -3.27 19.93 4.11
C GLU A 207 -4.48 19.92 5.05
N GLU A 208 -4.91 18.70 5.42
CA GLU A 208 -6.09 18.45 6.23
C GLU A 208 -5.80 18.30 7.74
N ILE A 209 -4.53 18.41 8.15
CA ILE A 209 -4.15 18.32 9.55
C ILE A 209 -4.49 19.63 10.27
N ARG A 210 -5.22 19.54 11.39
CA ARG A 210 -5.53 20.65 12.28
C ARG A 210 -5.27 20.27 13.73
N VAL A 211 -5.06 21.26 14.56
CA VAL A 211 -5.10 21.15 16.02
C VAL A 211 -6.29 21.96 16.48
N ASP A 212 -7.23 21.34 17.17
CA ASP A 212 -8.42 21.99 17.69
C ASP A 212 -8.16 22.75 19.00
N ASP A 213 -9.16 23.48 19.49
CA ASP A 213 -9.07 24.29 20.73
C ASP A 213 -8.87 23.41 21.98
N ALA A 214 -9.13 22.12 21.90
CA ALA A 214 -8.84 21.14 22.96
C ALA A 214 -7.43 20.53 22.81
N ASN A 215 -6.55 21.06 21.97
CA ASN A 215 -5.22 20.57 21.63
C ASN A 215 -5.20 19.12 21.07
N LYS A 216 -6.27 18.71 20.40
CA LYS A 216 -6.33 17.40 19.70
C LYS A 216 -5.98 17.56 18.25
N VAL A 217 -5.15 16.64 17.75
CA VAL A 217 -4.83 16.56 16.33
C VAL A 217 -5.97 15.85 15.61
N THR A 218 -6.55 16.53 14.63
CA THR A 218 -7.63 16.01 13.77
C THR A 218 -7.16 15.95 12.33
N VAL A 219 -7.69 15.04 11.55
CA VAL A 219 -7.43 14.92 10.11
C VAL A 219 -8.76 14.64 9.40
N ASN A 220 -8.93 15.21 8.23
CA ASN A 220 -9.98 14.85 7.30
C ASN A 220 -9.44 13.80 6.33
N HIS A 221 -10.17 12.69 6.13
CA HIS A 221 -9.80 11.64 5.18
C HIS A 221 -10.79 11.66 4.03
N GLU A 222 -10.40 12.28 2.93
CA GLU A 222 -11.16 12.20 1.69
C GLU A 222 -10.71 11.01 0.84
N HIS A 223 -11.68 10.30 0.31
CA HIS A 223 -11.48 9.24 -0.68
C HIS A 223 -12.29 9.56 -1.94
N PHE A 224 -11.86 9.06 -3.08
CA PHE A 224 -12.52 9.33 -4.36
C PHE A 224 -13.99 8.89 -4.42
N TYR A 225 -14.41 7.95 -3.56
CA TYR A 225 -15.77 7.42 -3.45
C TYR A 225 -16.58 8.00 -2.27
N ASP A 226 -15.99 8.82 -1.41
CA ASP A 226 -16.66 9.41 -0.23
C ASP A 226 -16.32 10.90 -0.10
N LYS A 227 -17.36 11.74 -0.13
CA LYS A 227 -17.28 13.20 0.01
C LYS A 227 -17.64 13.68 1.41
N SER A 228 -17.78 12.77 2.38
CA SER A 228 -18.15 13.14 3.75
C SER A 228 -16.98 13.82 4.45
N GLU A 229 -17.18 15.06 4.87
CA GLU A 229 -16.22 15.82 5.70
C GLU A 229 -16.30 15.34 7.15
N TRP A 230 -15.59 14.26 7.47
CA TRP A 230 -15.45 13.80 8.85
C TRP A 230 -14.06 14.12 9.38
N ARG A 231 -13.97 15.16 10.22
CA ARG A 231 -12.76 15.42 11.01
C ARG A 231 -12.76 14.56 12.24
N LEU A 232 -11.89 13.56 12.26
CA LEU A 232 -11.78 12.65 13.39
C LEU A 232 -10.47 12.87 14.14
N PRO A 233 -10.48 12.81 15.48
CA PRO A 233 -9.26 12.77 16.27
C PRO A 233 -8.44 11.55 15.89
N MET A 234 -7.12 11.71 15.81
CA MET A 234 -6.21 10.62 15.51
C MET A 234 -5.78 9.91 16.79
N TYR A 235 -5.97 8.59 16.83
CA TYR A 235 -5.54 7.74 17.95
C TYR A 235 -4.50 6.71 17.51
N LYS A 236 -3.54 6.44 18.40
CA LYS A 236 -2.59 5.33 18.29
C LYS A 236 -3.32 4.00 18.59
N LEU A 237 -2.71 2.87 18.21
CA LEU A 237 -3.29 1.55 18.48
C LEU A 237 -3.45 1.25 20.00
N ASP A 238 -2.67 1.92 20.85
CA ASP A 238 -2.78 1.83 22.31
C ASP A 238 -3.83 2.80 22.91
N GLY A 239 -4.61 3.47 22.07
CA GLY A 239 -5.66 4.41 22.45
C GLY A 239 -5.16 5.82 22.82
N LYS A 240 -3.86 6.08 22.81
CA LYS A 240 -3.31 7.42 23.04
C LYS A 240 -3.54 8.32 21.83
N GLU A 241 -3.76 9.60 22.10
CA GLU A 241 -3.89 10.62 21.04
C GLU A 241 -2.56 10.82 20.31
N TYR A 242 -2.63 11.01 19.00
CA TYR A 242 -1.48 11.50 18.24
C TYR A 242 -1.21 12.95 18.58
N ARG A 243 0.08 13.31 18.68
CA ARG A 243 0.54 14.68 18.69
C ARG A 243 1.06 15.07 17.31
N ILE A 244 1.11 16.35 17.01
CA ILE A 244 1.48 16.85 15.68
C ILE A 244 2.83 16.32 15.19
N HIS A 245 3.83 16.22 16.07
CA HIS A 245 5.14 15.68 15.73
C HIS A 245 5.09 14.17 15.42
N ASP A 246 4.19 13.40 16.06
CA ASP A 246 3.98 11.98 15.73
C ASP A 246 3.41 11.85 14.30
N VAL A 247 2.48 12.76 13.92
CA VAL A 247 1.86 12.77 12.60
C VAL A 247 2.90 13.10 11.53
N PHE A 248 3.68 14.16 11.71
CA PHE A 248 4.75 14.51 10.77
C PHE A 248 5.81 13.41 10.67
N ARG A 249 6.13 12.74 11.77
CA ARG A 249 7.04 11.57 11.72
C ARG A 249 6.46 10.43 10.86
N LYS A 250 5.14 10.17 10.96
CA LYS A 250 4.48 9.16 10.11
C LYS A 250 4.53 9.56 8.63
N LEU A 251 4.25 10.83 8.34
CA LEU A 251 4.33 11.36 6.96
C LEU A 251 5.76 11.25 6.42
N TYR A 252 6.75 11.68 7.19
CA TYR A 252 8.17 11.52 6.83
C TYR A 252 8.49 10.06 6.46
N LEU A 253 8.11 9.12 7.30
CA LEU A 253 8.39 7.69 7.05
C LEU A 253 7.65 7.15 5.82
N ALA A 254 6.43 7.64 5.57
CA ALA A 254 5.67 7.27 4.37
C ALA A 254 6.36 7.78 3.09
N PHE A 255 6.71 9.07 3.04
CA PHE A 255 7.40 9.65 1.87
C PHE A 255 8.80 9.07 1.68
N ASN A 256 9.57 8.89 2.76
CA ASN A 256 10.90 8.25 2.69
C ASN A 256 10.82 6.82 2.15
N GLY A 257 9.75 6.09 2.45
CA GLY A 257 9.52 4.75 1.93
C GLY A 257 9.48 4.69 0.39
N TYR A 258 9.01 5.75 -0.28
CA TYR A 258 9.00 5.83 -1.74
C TYR A 258 10.42 6.01 -2.33
N PHE A 259 11.29 6.75 -1.65
CA PHE A 259 12.70 6.84 -2.06
C PHE A 259 13.40 5.48 -1.95
N ILE A 260 13.15 4.72 -0.88
CA ILE A 260 13.67 3.35 -0.73
C ILE A 260 13.15 2.44 -1.86
N LEU A 261 11.88 2.56 -2.25
CA LEU A 261 11.31 1.80 -3.37
C LEU A 261 11.88 2.22 -4.72
N ARG A 262 12.18 3.51 -4.92
CA ARG A 262 12.87 4.00 -6.12
C ARG A 262 14.25 3.37 -6.26
N GLU A 263 15.05 3.37 -5.21
CA GLU A 263 16.37 2.73 -5.21
C GLU A 263 16.27 1.21 -5.46
N TYR A 264 15.26 0.58 -4.87
CA TYR A 264 15.02 -0.83 -5.10
C TYR A 264 14.60 -1.11 -6.54
N ALA A 265 13.71 -0.31 -7.13
CA ALA A 265 13.31 -0.41 -8.53
C ALA A 265 14.51 -0.28 -9.48
N GLN A 266 15.38 0.71 -9.26
CA GLN A 266 16.62 0.89 -10.02
C GLN A 266 17.51 -0.36 -9.95
N SER A 267 17.62 -1.02 -8.79
CA SER A 267 18.39 -2.28 -8.63
C SER A 267 17.80 -3.47 -9.38
N LEU A 268 16.55 -3.35 -9.86
CA LEU A 268 15.82 -4.36 -10.64
C LEU A 268 15.67 -3.97 -12.12
N ASN A 269 16.28 -2.86 -12.55
CA ASN A 269 16.06 -2.24 -13.85
C ASN A 269 14.54 -2.03 -14.12
N ALA A 270 13.86 -1.46 -13.15
CA ALA A 270 12.44 -1.11 -13.22
C ALA A 270 12.26 0.40 -13.00
N GLU A 271 11.21 0.95 -13.58
CA GLU A 271 10.86 2.35 -13.55
C GLU A 271 9.48 2.52 -12.90
N ILE A 272 9.33 3.53 -12.06
CA ILE A 272 8.07 3.88 -11.42
C ILE A 272 7.73 5.31 -11.81
N TYR A 273 6.51 5.51 -12.29
CA TYR A 273 6.01 6.80 -12.74
C TYR A 273 4.82 7.22 -11.88
N ASN A 274 4.79 8.50 -11.49
CA ASN A 274 3.64 9.10 -10.84
C ASN A 274 2.73 9.74 -11.88
N ALA A 275 1.65 9.07 -12.24
CA ALA A 275 0.65 9.51 -13.19
C ALA A 275 -0.58 10.13 -12.52
N SER A 276 -0.54 10.39 -11.20
CA SER A 276 -1.61 11.06 -10.48
C SER A 276 -1.70 12.54 -10.88
N ASN A 277 -2.91 13.05 -11.13
CA ASN A 277 -3.13 14.45 -11.50
C ASN A 277 -2.59 15.41 -10.44
N LEU A 278 -2.97 15.20 -9.18
CA LEU A 278 -2.42 15.86 -8.01
C LEU A 278 -1.64 14.83 -7.19
N SER A 279 -0.41 15.13 -6.80
CA SER A 279 0.35 14.25 -5.92
C SER A 279 1.52 14.98 -5.27
N TYR A 280 1.72 14.68 -3.98
CA TYR A 280 2.86 15.13 -3.19
C TYR A 280 4.02 14.10 -3.16
N ILE A 281 3.89 12.97 -3.86
CA ILE A 281 4.97 12.00 -4.00
C ILE A 281 5.98 12.54 -5.02
N ASP A 282 7.16 12.92 -4.55
CA ASP A 282 8.27 13.48 -5.33
C ASP A 282 9.39 12.47 -5.63
N ALA A 283 9.27 11.25 -5.09
CA ALA A 283 10.25 10.20 -5.32
C ALA A 283 10.26 9.65 -6.76
N PHE A 284 9.16 9.78 -7.49
CA PHE A 284 8.98 9.24 -8.84
C PHE A 284 8.72 10.37 -9.84
N PRO A 285 9.25 10.26 -11.09
CA PRO A 285 8.97 11.24 -12.13
C PRO A 285 7.47 11.31 -12.41
N LYS A 286 6.95 12.53 -12.54
CA LYS A 286 5.57 12.78 -12.96
C LYS A 286 5.44 12.60 -14.47
N VAL A 287 4.38 11.92 -14.89
CA VAL A 287 4.05 11.71 -16.31
C VAL A 287 2.58 12.03 -16.55
N ARG A 288 2.27 12.43 -17.80
CA ARG A 288 0.91 12.44 -18.34
C ARG A 288 0.84 11.32 -19.36
N VAL A 289 -0.22 10.58 -19.41
CA VAL A 289 -0.40 9.39 -20.24
C VAL A 289 -1.56 9.58 -21.21
#